data_bf72a4237487cd90950be832d116e3b1
#
_entry.id   bf72a4237487cd90950be832d116e3b1
#
_cell.length_a   1.000
_cell.length_b   1.000
_cell.length_c   1.000
_cell.angle_alpha   90.00
_cell.angle_beta   90.00
_cell.angle_gamma   90.00
#
_symmetry.space_group_name_H-M   'P 1'
#
loop_
_entity.id
_entity.type
_entity.pdbx_description
1 polymer ?
#
loop_
_entity_poly.entity_id
_entity_poly.type
_entity_poly.pdbx_seq_one_letter_code
_entity_poly.pdbx_strand_id
1 'polypeptide(L)'
;VHSIYVVDDEDRLKGRLSLKDLLTTSSRTPISEVYIRKLNSVKVDTEDVEVARIMQKYDLEAIPVVDELGRLVGRITIDDILDVIKEEADQDYQLAAGISQDVEADDSILDHTRARLPWLVLALLGGFVSVRVLGLFEGAMVEHGKLFFFTPLIAAMAGNVGVQSSAIIVQGLAN
;
A
#
# COMPACT_ATOMS: atom_id res chain seq x y z
N VAL A 1 -2.83 22.46 15.40
CA VAL A 1 -1.69 22.82 14.51
C VAL A 1 -0.53 23.22 15.38
N HIS A 2 0.52 22.39 15.38
CA HIS A 2 1.66 22.60 16.29
C HIS A 2 2.87 23.27 15.60
N SER A 3 2.73 23.62 14.31
CA SER A 3 3.81 24.20 13.52
C SER A 3 3.31 25.27 12.55
N ILE A 4 4.11 26.31 12.37
CA ILE A 4 3.91 27.41 11.40
C ILE A 4 5.03 27.28 10.36
N TYR A 5 4.70 27.30 9.08
CA TYR A 5 5.70 27.28 8.02
C TYR A 5 6.21 28.69 7.76
N VAL A 6 7.52 28.80 7.57
CA VAL A 6 8.23 30.05 7.30
C VAL A 6 8.58 30.08 5.82
N VAL A 7 8.21 31.14 5.15
CA VAL A 7 8.48 31.38 3.72
C VAL A 7 9.27 32.69 3.54
N ASP A 8 9.88 32.85 2.37
CA ASP A 8 10.49 34.12 1.96
C ASP A 8 9.48 35.03 1.25
N ASP A 9 9.96 36.19 0.75
CA ASP A 9 9.14 37.18 0.02
C ASP A 9 8.58 36.64 -1.32
N GLU A 10 9.05 35.46 -1.78
CA GLU A 10 8.62 34.78 -3.00
C GLU A 10 7.80 33.52 -2.67
N ASP A 11 7.30 33.39 -1.44
CA ASP A 11 6.54 32.26 -0.89
C ASP A 11 7.31 30.94 -0.86
N ARG A 12 8.63 30.92 -1.02
CA ARG A 12 9.44 29.72 -0.97
C ARG A 12 9.60 29.22 0.46
N LEU A 13 9.42 27.95 0.66
CA LEU A 13 9.54 27.29 1.96
C LEU A 13 10.97 27.37 2.50
N LYS A 14 11.15 27.97 3.68
CA LYS A 14 12.45 28.11 4.38
C LYS A 14 12.57 27.20 5.59
N GLY A 15 11.46 26.88 6.22
CA GLY A 15 11.47 26.01 7.39
C GLY A 15 10.17 26.04 8.17
N ARG A 16 10.24 25.58 9.42
CA ARG A 16 9.09 25.58 10.34
C ARG A 16 9.43 26.24 11.68
N LEU A 17 8.46 26.88 12.27
CA LEU A 17 8.49 27.38 13.63
C LEU A 17 7.51 26.54 14.47
N SER A 18 8.00 25.96 15.55
CA SER A 18 7.16 25.23 16.49
C SER A 18 6.34 26.22 17.31
N LEU A 19 5.08 25.85 17.64
CA LEU A 19 4.25 26.64 18.55
C LEU A 19 4.92 26.83 19.91
N LYS A 20 5.64 25.83 20.39
CA LYS A 20 6.42 25.90 21.63
C LYS A 20 7.48 27.00 21.55
N ASP A 21 8.26 27.03 20.47
CA ASP A 21 9.32 28.01 20.30
C ASP A 21 8.73 29.44 20.16
N LEU A 22 7.59 29.55 19.46
CA LEU A 22 6.87 30.83 19.37
C LEU A 22 6.41 31.37 20.74
N LEU A 23 5.92 30.48 21.62
CA LEU A 23 5.42 30.88 22.94
C LEU A 23 6.52 31.10 23.98
N THR A 24 7.68 30.46 23.81
CA THR A 24 8.79 30.55 24.77
C THR A 24 9.85 31.55 24.41
N THR A 25 9.86 32.01 23.16
CA THR A 25 10.83 33.00 22.67
C THR A 25 10.31 34.45 22.87
N SER A 26 11.22 35.38 23.15
CA SER A 26 10.87 36.77 23.29
C SER A 26 10.24 37.33 22.00
N SER A 27 9.19 38.14 22.12
CA SER A 27 8.52 38.79 21.00
C SER A 27 9.42 39.75 20.19
N ARG A 28 10.61 40.06 20.72
CA ARG A 28 11.61 40.92 20.05
C ARG A 28 12.62 40.13 19.20
N THR A 29 12.64 38.79 19.33
CA THR A 29 13.58 37.94 18.57
C THR A 29 13.05 37.74 17.16
N PRO A 30 13.86 38.00 16.13
CA PRO A 30 13.45 37.77 14.74
C PRO A 30 13.16 36.30 14.47
N ILE A 31 12.12 35.99 13.67
CA ILE A 31 11.77 34.64 13.28
C ILE A 31 12.95 33.92 12.59
N SER A 32 13.78 34.65 11.86
CA SER A 32 14.97 34.17 11.18
C SER A 32 16.00 33.47 12.08
N GLU A 33 15.98 33.75 13.38
CA GLU A 33 16.89 33.17 14.37
C GLU A 33 16.30 31.92 15.07
N VAL A 34 14.97 31.70 14.99
CA VAL A 34 14.26 30.72 15.82
C VAL A 34 13.72 29.53 14.99
N TYR A 35 13.45 29.76 13.70
CA TYR A 35 12.85 28.68 12.89
C TYR A 35 13.83 27.55 12.55
N ILE A 36 13.31 26.36 12.42
CA ILE A 36 14.06 25.16 12.04
C ILE A 36 14.14 25.10 10.51
N ARG A 37 15.35 25.17 9.96
CA ARG A 37 15.60 25.21 8.50
C ARG A 37 15.47 23.85 7.83
N LYS A 38 15.80 22.76 8.54
CA LYS A 38 15.75 21.41 7.99
C LYS A 38 14.33 20.86 8.13
N LEU A 39 13.61 20.78 7.02
CA LEU A 39 12.23 20.33 6.95
C LEU A 39 12.05 19.40 5.76
N ASN A 40 11.35 18.29 5.98
CA ASN A 40 10.89 17.44 4.89
C ASN A 40 9.69 18.11 4.21
N SER A 41 9.70 18.15 2.89
CA SER A 41 8.60 18.65 2.06
C SER A 41 8.39 17.69 0.89
N VAL A 42 7.19 17.68 0.34
CA VAL A 42 6.85 16.95 -0.87
C VAL A 42 6.41 17.89 -1.96
N LYS A 43 6.51 17.48 -3.22
CA LYS A 43 6.02 18.25 -4.35
C LYS A 43 4.54 17.98 -4.60
N VAL A 44 3.85 18.86 -5.31
CA VAL A 44 2.44 18.71 -5.70
C VAL A 44 2.18 17.45 -6.51
N ASP A 45 3.15 17.00 -7.30
CA ASP A 45 3.09 15.83 -8.17
C ASP A 45 3.59 14.53 -7.51
N THR A 46 3.91 14.56 -6.21
CA THR A 46 4.31 13.35 -5.47
C THR A 46 3.08 12.48 -5.24
N GLU A 47 3.21 11.18 -5.55
CA GLU A 47 2.15 10.20 -5.32
C GLU A 47 1.80 10.11 -3.83
N ASP A 48 0.52 9.94 -3.52
CA ASP A 48 -0.03 9.89 -2.16
C ASP A 48 0.58 8.76 -1.32
N VAL A 49 0.79 7.58 -1.90
CA VAL A 49 1.48 6.44 -1.27
C VAL A 49 2.91 6.80 -0.86
N GLU A 50 3.65 7.54 -1.71
CA GLU A 50 5.00 7.97 -1.36
C GLU A 50 4.99 9.03 -0.26
N VAL A 51 3.99 9.94 -0.26
CA VAL A 51 3.78 10.89 0.84
C VAL A 51 3.51 10.14 2.14
N ALA A 52 2.64 9.12 2.12
CA ALA A 52 2.33 8.28 3.26
C ALA A 52 3.60 7.61 3.83
N ARG A 53 4.43 7.03 2.96
CA ARG A 53 5.70 6.40 3.32
C ARG A 53 6.69 7.38 3.96
N ILE A 54 6.80 8.59 3.42
CA ILE A 54 7.67 9.65 3.98
C ILE A 54 7.16 10.07 5.37
N MET A 55 5.85 10.30 5.52
CA MET A 55 5.27 10.72 6.78
C MET A 55 5.44 9.65 7.86
N GLN A 56 5.22 8.39 7.52
CA GLN A 56 5.43 7.26 8.42
C GLN A 56 6.90 7.08 8.80
N LYS A 57 7.81 7.14 7.84
CA LYS A 57 9.26 6.97 8.06
C LYS A 57 9.85 8.00 9.02
N TYR A 58 9.34 9.24 8.97
CA TYR A 58 9.86 10.36 9.76
C TYR A 58 8.94 10.77 10.92
N ASP A 59 7.88 9.99 11.19
CA ASP A 59 6.89 10.22 12.24
C ASP A 59 6.33 11.66 12.19
N LEU A 60 5.83 12.05 11.00
CA LEU A 60 5.37 13.41 10.75
C LEU A 60 3.85 13.51 10.94
N GLU A 61 3.40 14.46 11.76
CA GLU A 61 1.97 14.81 11.90
C GLU A 61 1.44 15.60 10.70
N ALA A 62 2.31 16.33 10.01
CA ALA A 62 2.00 17.08 8.80
C ALA A 62 3.27 17.33 7.97
N ILE A 63 3.11 17.37 6.65
CA ILE A 63 4.18 17.64 5.70
C ILE A 63 3.76 18.80 4.78
N PRO A 64 4.62 19.83 4.56
CA PRO A 64 4.34 20.89 3.63
C PRO A 64 4.49 20.43 2.18
N VAL A 65 3.62 20.94 1.34
CA VAL A 65 3.60 20.69 -0.11
C VAL A 65 4.15 21.92 -0.83
N VAL A 66 5.09 21.71 -1.73
CA VAL A 66 5.72 22.76 -2.52
C VAL A 66 5.53 22.55 -4.02
N ASP A 67 5.50 23.63 -4.78
CA ASP A 67 5.52 23.59 -6.24
C ASP A 67 6.94 23.36 -6.79
N GLU A 68 7.09 23.36 -8.12
CA GLU A 68 8.39 23.18 -8.80
C GLU A 68 9.40 24.29 -8.47
N LEU A 69 8.94 25.48 -8.07
CA LEU A 69 9.76 26.62 -7.68
C LEU A 69 10.11 26.63 -6.18
N GLY A 70 9.62 25.63 -5.43
CA GLY A 70 9.80 25.51 -3.99
C GLY A 70 8.87 26.40 -3.16
N ARG A 71 7.81 26.97 -3.74
CA ARG A 71 6.84 27.80 -3.03
C ARG A 71 5.85 26.92 -2.29
N LEU A 72 5.49 27.32 -1.09
CA LEU A 72 4.53 26.61 -0.25
C LEU A 72 3.12 26.71 -0.85
N VAL A 73 2.55 25.59 -1.26
CA VAL A 73 1.19 25.48 -1.83
C VAL A 73 0.17 25.09 -0.77
N GLY A 74 0.58 24.21 0.15
CA GLY A 74 -0.30 23.70 1.19
C GLY A 74 0.41 22.78 2.16
N ARG A 75 -0.36 21.97 2.84
CA ARG A 75 0.14 20.91 3.72
C ARG A 75 -0.77 19.69 3.65
N ILE A 76 -0.21 18.53 3.87
CA ILE A 76 -0.94 17.27 4.07
C ILE A 76 -0.79 16.90 5.55
N THR A 77 -1.86 16.48 6.19
CA THR A 77 -1.87 16.04 7.58
C THR A 77 -1.96 14.53 7.67
N ILE A 78 -1.62 13.97 8.84
CA ILE A 78 -1.66 12.51 9.04
C ILE A 78 -3.08 11.96 8.85
N ASP A 79 -4.13 12.76 9.14
CA ASP A 79 -5.52 12.35 8.98
C ASP A 79 -5.85 12.06 7.50
N ASP A 80 -5.35 12.91 6.59
CA ASP A 80 -5.51 12.73 5.14
C ASP A 80 -4.79 11.46 4.64
N ILE A 81 -3.65 11.13 5.26
CA ILE A 81 -2.83 9.98 4.89
C ILE A 81 -3.34 8.67 5.46
N LEU A 82 -4.05 8.69 6.59
CA LEU A 82 -4.64 7.47 7.16
C LEU A 82 -5.63 6.80 6.21
N ASP A 83 -6.40 7.59 5.48
CA ASP A 83 -7.34 7.06 4.48
C ASP A 83 -6.60 6.41 3.31
N VAL A 84 -5.52 7.02 2.81
CA VAL A 84 -4.65 6.44 1.77
C VAL A 84 -4.04 5.12 2.21
N ILE A 85 -3.46 5.06 3.43
CA ILE A 85 -2.86 3.84 3.98
C ILE A 85 -3.90 2.73 4.10
N LYS A 86 -5.12 3.06 4.51
CA LYS A 86 -6.20 2.10 4.63
C LYS A 86 -6.63 1.55 3.27
N GLU A 87 -6.83 2.43 2.29
CA GLU A 87 -7.20 2.05 0.93
C GLU A 87 -6.15 1.14 0.29
N GLU A 88 -4.85 1.46 0.44
CA GLU A 88 -3.75 0.62 -0.04
C GLU A 88 -3.76 -0.76 0.64
N ALA A 89 -3.97 -0.81 1.96
CA ALA A 89 -4.04 -2.06 2.69
C ALA A 89 -5.26 -2.92 2.27
N ASP A 90 -6.40 -2.31 1.99
CA ASP A 90 -7.60 -2.99 1.51
C ASP A 90 -7.38 -3.54 0.08
N GLN A 91 -6.72 -2.79 -0.80
CA GLN A 91 -6.34 -3.25 -2.15
C GLN A 91 -5.35 -4.42 -2.08
N ASP A 92 -4.32 -4.34 -1.27
CA ASP A 92 -3.35 -5.41 -1.07
C ASP A 92 -4.03 -6.69 -0.57
N TYR A 93 -4.99 -6.57 0.36
CA TYR A 93 -5.77 -7.69 0.84
C TYR A 93 -6.63 -8.31 -0.27
N GLN A 94 -7.27 -7.50 -1.09
CA GLN A 94 -8.09 -7.98 -2.24
C GLN A 94 -7.20 -8.69 -3.26
N LEU A 95 -6.05 -8.13 -3.63
CA LEU A 95 -5.08 -8.74 -4.54
C LEU A 95 -4.58 -10.09 -4.00
N ALA A 96 -4.26 -10.18 -2.71
CA ALA A 96 -3.85 -11.43 -2.07
C ALA A 96 -4.97 -12.49 -2.09
N ALA A 97 -6.24 -12.07 -2.09
CA ALA A 97 -7.40 -12.93 -2.22
C ALA A 97 -7.75 -13.31 -3.68
N GLY A 98 -6.98 -12.82 -4.67
CA GLY A 98 -7.23 -13.07 -6.09
C GLY A 98 -8.35 -12.20 -6.68
N ILE A 99 -8.60 -11.05 -6.11
CA ILE A 99 -9.54 -10.04 -6.60
C ILE A 99 -8.71 -8.97 -7.31
N SER A 100 -8.91 -8.81 -8.62
CA SER A 100 -8.04 -7.98 -9.48
C SER A 100 -8.53 -6.55 -9.70
N GLN A 101 -9.65 -6.19 -9.11
CA GLN A 101 -10.24 -4.86 -9.17
C GLN A 101 -10.73 -4.48 -7.79
N ASP A 102 -10.71 -3.19 -7.48
CA ASP A 102 -11.29 -2.67 -6.25
C ASP A 102 -12.81 -2.86 -6.30
N VAL A 103 -13.34 -3.58 -5.29
CA VAL A 103 -14.77 -3.87 -5.16
C VAL A 103 -15.19 -3.70 -3.70
N GLU A 104 -16.35 -3.10 -3.53
CA GLU A 104 -17.00 -2.93 -2.24
C GLU A 104 -18.11 -3.96 -2.02
N ALA A 105 -18.51 -4.20 -0.77
CA ALA A 105 -19.49 -5.23 -0.42
C ALA A 105 -20.89 -4.99 -1.01
N ASP A 106 -21.23 -3.75 -1.34
CA ASP A 106 -22.50 -3.31 -1.92
C ASP A 106 -22.49 -3.16 -3.44
N ASP A 107 -21.34 -3.45 -4.08
CA ASP A 107 -21.23 -3.47 -5.54
C ASP A 107 -22.11 -4.54 -6.19
N SER A 108 -22.35 -4.38 -7.48
CA SER A 108 -23.18 -5.31 -8.23
C SER A 108 -22.53 -6.70 -8.37
N ILE A 109 -23.37 -7.74 -8.51
CA ILE A 109 -22.88 -9.13 -8.72
C ILE A 109 -21.98 -9.21 -9.96
N LEU A 110 -22.22 -8.38 -10.98
CA LEU A 110 -21.40 -8.36 -12.20
C LEU A 110 -20.01 -7.80 -11.96
N ASP A 111 -19.88 -6.79 -11.11
CA ASP A 111 -18.58 -6.20 -10.76
C ASP A 111 -17.77 -7.18 -9.93
N HIS A 112 -18.37 -7.81 -8.92
CA HIS A 112 -17.72 -8.91 -8.18
C HIS A 112 -17.29 -10.06 -9.08
N THR A 113 -18.08 -10.42 -10.09
CA THR A 113 -17.74 -11.49 -11.02
C THR A 113 -16.56 -11.09 -11.90
N ARG A 114 -16.57 -9.87 -12.44
CA ARG A 114 -15.48 -9.35 -13.27
C ARG A 114 -14.16 -9.27 -12.52
N ALA A 115 -14.21 -8.82 -11.28
CA ALA A 115 -13.02 -8.70 -10.43
C ALA A 115 -12.34 -10.07 -10.16
N ARG A 116 -13.11 -11.14 -10.09
CA ARG A 116 -12.63 -12.50 -9.81
C ARG A 116 -12.31 -13.32 -11.07
N LEU A 117 -12.93 -12.98 -12.19
CA LEU A 117 -12.86 -13.77 -13.42
C LEU A 117 -11.43 -14.01 -13.93
N PRO A 118 -10.52 -13.03 -13.98
CA PRO A 118 -9.15 -13.24 -14.43
C PRO A 118 -8.43 -14.32 -13.64
N TRP A 119 -8.57 -14.30 -12.31
CA TRP A 119 -7.95 -15.28 -11.42
C TRP A 119 -8.56 -16.67 -11.57
N LEU A 120 -9.89 -16.75 -11.73
CA LEU A 120 -10.60 -18.01 -11.96
C LEU A 120 -10.20 -18.66 -13.29
N VAL A 121 -10.01 -17.85 -14.34
CA VAL A 121 -9.53 -18.35 -15.65
C VAL A 121 -8.10 -18.89 -15.51
N LEU A 122 -7.23 -18.19 -14.81
CA LEU A 122 -5.87 -18.67 -14.56
C LEU A 122 -5.86 -19.99 -13.78
N ALA A 123 -6.69 -20.09 -12.74
CA ALA A 123 -6.86 -21.33 -11.96
C ALA A 123 -7.40 -22.48 -12.82
N LEU A 124 -8.36 -22.21 -13.71
CA LEU A 124 -8.89 -23.20 -14.65
C LEU A 124 -7.81 -23.72 -15.60
N LEU A 125 -6.98 -22.84 -16.16
CA LEU A 125 -5.85 -23.23 -17.02
C LEU A 125 -4.85 -24.11 -16.24
N GLY A 126 -4.52 -23.75 -14.99
CA GLY A 126 -3.71 -24.58 -14.12
C GLY A 126 -4.33 -25.96 -13.86
N GLY A 127 -5.66 -26.02 -13.70
CA GLY A 127 -6.42 -27.25 -13.57
C GLY A 127 -6.28 -28.14 -14.82
N PHE A 128 -6.40 -27.58 -16.01
CA PHE A 128 -6.19 -28.34 -17.26
C PHE A 128 -4.77 -28.91 -17.38
N VAL A 129 -3.77 -28.15 -17.02
CA VAL A 129 -2.37 -28.64 -16.99
C VAL A 129 -2.26 -29.80 -16.01
N SER A 130 -2.84 -29.69 -14.82
CA SER A 130 -2.83 -30.75 -13.80
C SER A 130 -3.49 -32.03 -14.31
N VAL A 131 -4.66 -31.94 -14.98
CA VAL A 131 -5.34 -33.07 -15.59
C VAL A 131 -4.46 -33.74 -16.65
N ARG A 132 -3.79 -32.98 -17.50
CA ARG A 132 -2.85 -33.51 -18.50
C ARG A 132 -1.68 -34.25 -17.87
N VAL A 133 -1.07 -33.69 -16.83
CA VAL A 133 0.02 -34.33 -16.10
C VAL A 133 -0.46 -35.64 -15.46
N LEU A 134 -1.61 -35.66 -14.79
CA LEU A 134 -2.19 -36.89 -14.20
C LEU A 134 -2.46 -37.96 -15.27
N GLY A 135 -2.93 -37.56 -16.44
CA GLY A 135 -3.17 -38.49 -17.56
C GLY A 135 -1.93 -39.23 -18.05
N LEU A 136 -0.73 -38.67 -17.89
CA LEU A 136 0.54 -39.33 -18.22
C LEU A 136 0.85 -40.49 -17.29
N PHE A 137 0.22 -40.55 -16.13
CA PHE A 137 0.41 -41.60 -15.10
C PHE A 137 -0.79 -42.58 -15.02
N GLU A 138 -1.65 -42.60 -16.05
CA GLU A 138 -2.87 -43.48 -16.06
C GLU A 138 -2.52 -44.92 -15.78
N GLY A 139 -1.44 -45.48 -16.36
CA GLY A 139 -0.98 -46.84 -16.11
C GLY A 139 -0.65 -47.14 -14.65
N ALA A 140 0.04 -46.19 -13.99
CA ALA A 140 0.38 -46.31 -12.58
C ALA A 140 -0.90 -46.19 -11.68
N MET A 141 -1.88 -45.40 -12.10
CA MET A 141 -3.16 -45.29 -11.41
C MET A 141 -3.97 -46.61 -11.42
N VAL A 142 -3.91 -47.35 -12.52
CA VAL A 142 -4.55 -48.66 -12.62
C VAL A 142 -3.91 -49.67 -11.68
N GLU A 143 -2.58 -49.69 -11.61
CA GLU A 143 -1.82 -50.60 -10.75
C GLU A 143 -1.93 -50.24 -9.26
N HIS A 144 -1.95 -48.95 -8.94
CA HIS A 144 -1.94 -48.42 -7.56
C HIS A 144 -3.17 -47.57 -7.23
N GLY A 145 -4.37 -47.99 -7.66
CA GLY A 145 -5.61 -47.21 -7.56
C GLY A 145 -5.93 -46.67 -6.15
N LYS A 146 -5.43 -47.34 -5.10
CA LYS A 146 -5.62 -46.87 -3.71
C LYS A 146 -4.91 -45.57 -3.41
N LEU A 147 -3.79 -45.26 -4.10
CA LEU A 147 -3.05 -44.00 -3.90
C LEU A 147 -3.79 -42.81 -4.49
N PHE A 148 -4.68 -43.04 -5.45
CA PHE A 148 -5.49 -41.99 -6.07
C PHE A 148 -6.42 -41.28 -5.07
N PHE A 149 -6.88 -41.99 -4.04
CA PHE A 149 -7.71 -41.41 -2.99
C PHE A 149 -6.99 -40.28 -2.20
N PHE A 150 -5.66 -40.21 -2.24
CA PHE A 150 -4.88 -39.16 -1.59
C PHE A 150 -4.71 -37.92 -2.46
N THR A 151 -5.04 -37.95 -3.75
CA THR A 151 -4.89 -36.80 -4.67
C THR A 151 -5.62 -35.55 -4.17
N PRO A 152 -6.90 -35.62 -3.70
CA PRO A 152 -7.57 -34.43 -3.17
C PRO A 152 -6.88 -33.86 -1.92
N LEU A 153 -6.35 -34.74 -1.07
CA LEU A 153 -5.61 -34.29 0.14
C LEU A 153 -4.32 -33.55 -0.21
N ILE A 154 -3.56 -34.10 -1.17
CA ILE A 154 -2.32 -33.49 -1.64
C ILE A 154 -2.61 -32.13 -2.31
N ALA A 155 -3.66 -32.08 -3.16
CA ALA A 155 -4.06 -30.85 -3.81
C ALA A 155 -4.47 -29.74 -2.81
N ALA A 156 -5.27 -30.12 -1.79
CA ALA A 156 -5.67 -29.19 -0.73
C ALA A 156 -4.47 -28.67 0.07
N MET A 157 -3.54 -29.55 0.43
CA MET A 157 -2.32 -29.16 1.16
C MET A 157 -1.44 -28.25 0.31
N ALA A 158 -1.25 -28.55 -0.98
CA ALA A 158 -0.45 -27.74 -1.89
C ALA A 158 -1.05 -26.35 -2.06
N GLY A 159 -2.38 -26.23 -2.17
CA GLY A 159 -3.10 -24.95 -2.20
C GLY A 159 -2.86 -24.13 -0.94
N ASN A 160 -3.00 -24.74 0.24
CA ASN A 160 -2.76 -24.05 1.52
C ASN A 160 -1.32 -23.57 1.66
N VAL A 161 -0.34 -24.41 1.31
CA VAL A 161 1.09 -24.01 1.34
C VAL A 161 1.35 -22.86 0.35
N GLY A 162 0.74 -22.92 -0.84
CA GLY A 162 0.83 -21.85 -1.84
C GLY A 162 0.34 -20.52 -1.29
N VAL A 163 -0.87 -20.49 -0.75
CA VAL A 163 -1.46 -19.27 -0.17
C VAL A 163 -0.61 -18.71 0.99
N GLN A 164 -0.19 -19.58 1.92
CA GLN A 164 0.63 -19.16 3.05
C GLN A 164 1.99 -18.59 2.61
N SER A 165 2.64 -19.23 1.64
CA SER A 165 3.93 -18.77 1.10
C SER A 165 3.78 -17.45 0.36
N SER A 166 2.72 -17.29 -0.44
CA SER A 166 2.44 -16.04 -1.14
C SER A 166 2.19 -14.88 -0.16
N ALA A 167 1.42 -15.12 0.89
CA ALA A 167 1.15 -14.10 1.91
C ALA A 167 2.44 -13.61 2.60
N ILE A 168 3.36 -14.52 2.93
CA ILE A 168 4.66 -14.16 3.53
C ILE A 168 5.51 -13.34 2.57
N ILE A 169 5.53 -13.70 1.27
CA ILE A 169 6.32 -12.99 0.26
C ILE A 169 5.74 -11.58 0.03
N VAL A 170 4.43 -11.45 -0.13
CA VAL A 170 3.77 -10.15 -0.31
C VAL A 170 4.05 -9.24 0.88
N GLN A 171 3.90 -9.75 2.10
CA GLN A 171 4.21 -8.99 3.31
C GLN A 171 5.70 -8.57 3.39
N GLY A 172 6.61 -9.43 2.93
CA GLY A 172 8.04 -9.11 2.91
C GLY A 172 8.44 -8.09 1.82
N LEU A 173 7.64 -7.95 0.76
CA LEU A 173 7.86 -6.95 -0.28
C LEU A 173 7.27 -5.57 0.07
N ALA A 174 6.24 -5.56 0.94
CA ALA A 174 5.58 -4.34 1.41
C ALA A 174 6.37 -3.61 2.53
N ASN A 175 7.38 -4.25 3.14
CA ASN A 175 8.27 -3.68 4.15
C ASN A 175 9.66 -3.38 3.57
#